data_85886a54ce7efdb8814322c944795ecc
#
_entry.id   85886a54ce7efdb8814322c944795ecc
#
_cell.length_a   1.000
_cell.length_b   1.000
_cell.length_c   1.000
_cell.angle_alpha   90.00
_cell.angle_beta   90.00
_cell.angle_gamma   90.00
#
_symmetry.space_group_name_H-M   'P 1'
#
loop_
_entity.id
_entity.type
_entity.pdbx_description
1 polymer ?
#
loop_
_entity_poly.entity_id
_entity_poly.type
_entity_poly.pdbx_seq_one_letter_code
_entity_poly.pdbx_strand_id
1 'polypeptide(L)'
;MKQTILSFLMFVLAMPFCAQEKDTRHEVLLETTAGNIRIALYNETPLHRDNFLKLTRKGFYDGVLFHRVIPNFMIQTGDSLSRYAHPGDRVGDSPEYYQIPAEIVYPKYFHKRGAVAAAREPDKVNPQRASSASQFYIVWGRKHSDASLDNIQKNMTKATDGKATMPAEQREYYKEVGGTPHLDAQYTVFGEVLEGMEVVDKIQQVECDENDRPCDDVRIIRATVIR
;
A
#
# COMPACT_ATOMS: atom_id res chain seq x y z
N MET A 1 -18.80 18.60 -75.54
CA MET A 1 -17.76 18.28 -74.64
C MET A 1 -18.21 18.73 -73.23
N LYS A 2 -18.65 17.81 -72.34
CA LYS A 2 -19.08 18.09 -70.95
C LYS A 2 -17.97 17.62 -70.07
N GLN A 3 -17.30 18.54 -69.34
CA GLN A 3 -16.31 18.22 -68.30
C GLN A 3 -17.02 17.96 -66.99
N THR A 4 -16.88 16.75 -66.50
CA THR A 4 -17.36 16.34 -65.18
C THR A 4 -16.25 16.59 -64.14
N ILE A 5 -16.46 17.52 -63.23
CA ILE A 5 -15.56 17.81 -62.14
C ILE A 5 -15.88 16.82 -61.01
N LEU A 6 -14.95 15.93 -60.67
CA LEU A 6 -15.04 14.98 -59.57
C LEU A 6 -14.47 15.63 -58.29
N SER A 7 -15.36 16.09 -57.41
CA SER A 7 -14.95 16.62 -56.09
C SER A 7 -14.58 15.47 -55.16
N PHE A 8 -13.31 15.39 -54.78
CA PHE A 8 -12.80 14.45 -53.77
C PHE A 8 -13.02 15.04 -52.39
N LEU A 9 -14.01 14.53 -51.67
CA LEU A 9 -14.30 14.94 -50.28
C LEU A 9 -13.38 14.17 -49.36
N MET A 10 -12.34 14.84 -48.84
CA MET A 10 -11.38 14.28 -47.88
C MET A 10 -12.00 14.26 -46.49
N PHE A 11 -12.42 13.08 -46.02
CA PHE A 11 -12.97 12.88 -44.70
C PHE A 11 -11.78 12.79 -43.71
N VAL A 12 -11.49 13.88 -43.00
CA VAL A 12 -10.52 13.88 -41.90
C VAL A 12 -11.19 13.22 -40.69
N LEU A 13 -10.83 11.97 -40.40
CA LEU A 13 -11.20 11.32 -39.12
C LEU A 13 -10.45 12.03 -37.98
N ALA A 14 -11.16 12.88 -37.28
CA ALA A 14 -10.68 13.39 -35.99
C ALA A 14 -10.68 12.23 -34.98
N MET A 15 -9.52 11.64 -34.72
CA MET A 15 -9.37 10.74 -33.59
C MET A 15 -9.54 11.54 -32.27
N PRO A 16 -10.38 11.07 -31.37
CA PRO A 16 -10.45 11.74 -30.04
C PRO A 16 -9.09 11.61 -29.38
N PHE A 17 -8.45 12.74 -29.14
CA PHE A 17 -7.27 12.85 -28.28
C PHE A 17 -7.76 12.55 -26.87
N CYS A 18 -7.57 11.31 -26.42
CA CYS A 18 -7.82 10.94 -25.02
C CYS A 18 -6.78 11.69 -24.17
N ALA A 19 -7.17 12.86 -23.66
CA ALA A 19 -6.35 13.57 -22.69
C ALA A 19 -6.19 12.64 -21.48
N GLN A 20 -5.00 12.13 -21.25
CA GLN A 20 -4.65 11.35 -20.07
C GLN A 20 -4.89 12.24 -18.87
N GLU A 21 -5.91 11.92 -18.06
CA GLU A 21 -6.25 12.68 -16.87
C GLU A 21 -5.01 12.69 -15.96
N LYS A 22 -4.48 13.89 -15.68
CA LYS A 22 -3.26 14.03 -14.91
C LYS A 22 -3.53 13.52 -13.50
N ASP A 23 -2.84 12.46 -13.10
CA ASP A 23 -2.92 11.95 -11.72
C ASP A 23 -2.57 13.09 -10.75
N THR A 24 -3.52 13.48 -9.91
CA THR A 24 -3.39 14.57 -8.94
C THR A 24 -3.03 14.09 -7.53
N ARG A 25 -2.78 12.81 -7.36
CA ARG A 25 -2.39 12.24 -6.07
C ARG A 25 -1.04 12.79 -5.61
N HIS A 26 -0.88 12.93 -4.31
CA HIS A 26 0.41 13.23 -3.72
C HIS A 26 1.33 12.02 -3.80
N GLU A 27 2.61 12.29 -4.04
CA GLU A 27 3.63 11.27 -4.16
C GLU A 27 4.75 11.49 -3.13
N VAL A 28 5.24 10.39 -2.58
CA VAL A 28 6.35 10.37 -1.63
C VAL A 28 7.43 9.41 -2.12
N LEU A 29 8.67 9.87 -2.09
CA LEU A 29 9.86 9.05 -2.31
C LEU A 29 10.40 8.58 -0.97
N LEU A 30 10.53 7.27 -0.80
CA LEU A 30 11.24 6.62 0.29
C LEU A 30 12.62 6.21 -0.23
N GLU A 31 13.68 6.91 0.16
CA GLU A 31 15.06 6.53 -0.08
C GLU A 31 15.45 5.54 1.02
N THR A 32 15.75 4.29 0.67
CA THR A 32 16.08 3.24 1.63
C THR A 32 17.49 2.70 1.43
N THR A 33 18.02 2.01 2.43
CA THR A 33 19.32 1.30 2.31
C THR A 33 19.30 0.18 1.27
N ALA A 34 18.10 -0.28 0.84
CA ALA A 34 17.93 -1.31 -0.17
C ALA A 34 17.65 -0.76 -1.59
N GLY A 35 17.31 0.54 -1.70
CA GLY A 35 16.93 1.24 -2.92
C GLY A 35 15.75 2.19 -2.70
N ASN A 36 15.24 2.78 -3.76
CA ASN A 36 14.17 3.78 -3.70
C ASN A 36 12.80 3.15 -3.95
N ILE A 37 11.79 3.60 -3.20
CA ILE A 37 10.38 3.23 -3.38
C ILE A 37 9.58 4.51 -3.54
N ARG A 38 8.85 4.67 -4.66
CA ARG A 38 7.95 5.79 -4.89
C ARG A 38 6.51 5.33 -4.67
N ILE A 39 5.80 6.03 -3.78
CA ILE A 39 4.41 5.73 -3.45
C ILE A 39 3.49 6.89 -3.82
N ALA A 40 2.26 6.58 -4.24
CA ALA A 40 1.18 7.55 -4.37
C ALA A 40 0.16 7.37 -3.25
N LEU A 41 -0.37 8.47 -2.72
CA LEU A 41 -1.35 8.48 -1.65
C LEU A 41 -2.75 8.72 -2.22
N TYR A 42 -3.75 7.98 -1.75
CA TYR A 42 -5.13 8.09 -2.23
C TYR A 42 -5.84 9.31 -1.66
N ASN A 43 -6.61 10.00 -2.51
CA ASN A 43 -7.37 11.19 -2.11
C ASN A 43 -8.61 10.85 -1.27
N GLU A 44 -9.14 9.63 -1.39
CA GLU A 44 -10.31 9.14 -0.68
C GLU A 44 -10.02 8.67 0.75
N THR A 45 -8.76 8.70 1.17
CA THR A 45 -8.34 8.47 2.55
C THR A 45 -7.60 9.70 3.10
N PRO A 46 -8.28 10.87 3.18
CA PRO A 46 -7.63 12.15 3.45
C PRO A 46 -6.97 12.22 4.83
N LEU A 47 -7.53 11.58 5.86
CA LEU A 47 -6.93 11.60 7.20
C LEU A 47 -5.56 10.90 7.21
N HIS A 48 -5.47 9.72 6.58
CA HIS A 48 -4.21 8.98 6.46
C HIS A 48 -3.23 9.71 5.54
N ARG A 49 -3.68 10.15 4.36
CA ARG A 49 -2.88 10.91 3.40
C ARG A 49 -2.24 12.14 4.05
N ASP A 50 -3.06 13.00 4.65
CA ASP A 50 -2.61 14.29 5.19
C ASP A 50 -1.69 14.10 6.41
N ASN A 51 -1.97 13.10 7.25
CA ASN A 51 -1.10 12.71 8.34
C ASN A 51 0.24 12.17 7.85
N PHE A 52 0.25 11.28 6.85
CA PHE A 52 1.48 10.73 6.28
C PHE A 52 2.35 11.86 5.67
N LEU A 53 1.75 12.77 4.91
CA LEU A 53 2.44 13.95 4.36
C LEU A 53 3.01 14.86 5.46
N LYS A 54 2.24 15.09 6.53
CA LYS A 54 2.70 15.86 7.70
C LYS A 54 3.92 15.23 8.36
N LEU A 55 3.89 13.91 8.59
CA LEU A 55 5.00 13.18 9.20
C LEU A 55 6.23 13.16 8.28
N THR A 56 6.04 12.94 6.99
CA THR A 56 7.09 12.99 5.97
C THR A 56 7.79 14.35 5.97
N ARG A 57 7.02 15.45 5.91
CA ARG A 57 7.61 16.82 5.93
C ARG A 57 8.36 17.15 7.21
N LYS A 58 8.07 16.47 8.30
CA LYS A 58 8.78 16.61 9.59
C LYS A 58 10.04 15.72 9.70
N GLY A 59 10.38 14.95 8.67
CA GLY A 59 11.47 13.98 8.72
C GLY A 59 11.21 12.84 9.71
N PHE A 60 9.93 12.57 10.04
CA PHE A 60 9.56 11.55 11.02
C PHE A 60 10.02 10.15 10.60
N TYR A 61 10.03 9.86 9.32
CA TYR A 61 10.43 8.56 8.80
C TYR A 61 11.93 8.39 8.57
N ASP A 62 12.72 9.47 8.69
CA ASP A 62 14.15 9.43 8.44
C ASP A 62 14.86 8.58 9.51
N GLY A 63 15.62 7.61 9.07
CA GLY A 63 16.38 6.67 9.90
C GLY A 63 15.58 5.50 10.51
N VAL A 64 14.23 5.45 10.37
CA VAL A 64 13.45 4.33 10.94
C VAL A 64 13.67 3.02 10.18
N LEU A 65 13.54 1.90 10.89
CA LEU A 65 13.70 0.56 10.34
C LEU A 65 12.44 0.05 9.63
N PHE A 66 12.62 -0.82 8.66
CA PHE A 66 11.64 -1.87 8.38
C PHE A 66 11.78 -2.90 9.52
N HIS A 67 11.02 -2.68 10.58
CA HIS A 67 11.18 -3.40 11.84
C HIS A 67 10.49 -4.77 11.87
N ARG A 68 9.60 -5.03 10.90
CA ARG A 68 8.92 -6.31 10.73
C ARG A 68 8.78 -6.66 9.27
N VAL A 69 9.36 -7.78 8.86
CA VAL A 69 9.38 -8.26 7.49
C VAL A 69 8.96 -9.72 7.48
N ILE A 70 7.88 -10.02 6.75
CA ILE A 70 7.41 -11.41 6.60
C ILE A 70 7.42 -11.76 5.12
N PRO A 71 8.21 -12.75 4.70
CA PRO A 71 8.27 -13.19 3.32
C PRO A 71 6.90 -13.59 2.77
N ASN A 72 6.60 -13.22 1.52
CA ASN A 72 5.33 -13.47 0.86
C ASN A 72 4.10 -12.84 1.55
N PHE A 73 4.32 -11.85 2.43
CA PHE A 73 3.26 -11.14 3.11
C PHE A 73 3.44 -9.62 2.99
N MET A 74 4.33 -9.01 3.79
CA MET A 74 4.50 -7.54 3.79
C MET A 74 5.84 -7.12 4.40
N ILE A 75 6.19 -5.85 4.18
CA ILE A 75 7.27 -5.15 4.89
C ILE A 75 6.65 -4.00 5.69
N GLN A 76 6.91 -3.92 7.00
CA GLN A 76 6.32 -2.94 7.91
C GLN A 76 7.39 -2.02 8.50
N THR A 77 7.06 -0.73 8.62
CA THR A 77 7.94 0.34 9.09
C THR A 77 7.13 1.40 9.87
N GLY A 78 7.77 2.49 10.29
CA GLY A 78 7.11 3.64 10.90
C GLY A 78 7.15 3.67 12.43
N ASP A 79 7.86 2.75 13.07
CA ASP A 79 8.18 2.83 14.50
C ASP A 79 9.28 3.88 14.74
N SER A 80 8.95 4.99 15.39
CA SER A 80 9.86 6.12 15.58
C SER A 80 11.10 5.81 16.40
N LEU A 81 10.98 4.94 17.40
CA LEU A 81 12.10 4.57 18.26
C LEU A 81 13.06 3.59 17.59
N SER A 82 12.62 2.91 16.53
CA SER A 82 13.46 1.99 15.77
C SER A 82 14.69 2.67 15.14
N ARG A 83 14.67 4.01 14.97
CA ARG A 83 15.85 4.75 14.47
C ARG A 83 17.06 4.68 15.38
N TYR A 84 16.85 4.45 16.66
CA TYR A 84 17.90 4.37 17.68
C TYR A 84 18.19 2.93 18.10
N ALA A 85 17.51 1.96 17.51
CA ALA A 85 17.65 0.56 17.86
C ALA A 85 19.02 -0.01 17.45
N HIS A 86 19.59 -0.82 18.34
CA HIS A 86 20.77 -1.63 18.07
C HIS A 86 20.38 -3.03 17.57
N PRO A 87 21.29 -3.77 16.95
CA PRO A 87 21.03 -5.17 16.60
C PRO A 87 20.52 -5.98 17.80
N GLY A 88 19.41 -6.70 17.62
CA GLY A 88 18.78 -7.49 18.68
C GLY A 88 17.78 -6.76 19.58
N ASP A 89 17.66 -5.43 19.48
CA ASP A 89 16.64 -4.68 20.25
C ASP A 89 15.25 -5.03 19.75
N ARG A 90 14.29 -5.15 20.67
CA ARG A 90 12.88 -5.27 20.31
C ARG A 90 12.35 -3.93 19.81
N VAL A 91 11.67 -3.96 18.66
CA VAL A 91 11.13 -2.79 17.96
C VAL A 91 9.68 -3.05 17.51
N GLY A 92 8.97 -2.00 17.13
CA GLY A 92 7.58 -2.10 16.66
C GLY A 92 6.54 -1.77 17.74
N ASP A 93 6.94 -1.64 18.99
CA ASP A 93 6.06 -1.40 20.14
C ASP A 93 6.15 0.05 20.68
N SER A 94 6.63 1.01 19.87
CA SER A 94 6.74 2.40 20.32
C SER A 94 5.38 2.99 20.68
N PRO A 95 5.27 3.70 21.81
CA PRO A 95 4.04 4.38 22.17
C PRO A 95 3.58 5.36 21.09
N GLU A 96 2.30 5.30 20.73
CA GLU A 96 1.69 6.23 19.81
C GLU A 96 0.97 7.34 20.56
N TYR A 97 1.16 8.59 20.13
CA TYR A 97 0.53 9.75 20.75
C TYR A 97 -0.94 9.93 20.34
N TYR A 98 -1.34 9.32 19.22
CA TYR A 98 -2.71 9.36 18.70
C TYR A 98 -2.91 8.24 17.67
N GLN A 99 -4.17 7.94 17.39
CA GLN A 99 -4.60 7.02 16.33
C GLN A 99 -5.39 7.78 15.28
N ILE A 100 -5.49 7.22 14.08
CA ILE A 100 -6.27 7.78 12.98
C ILE A 100 -7.55 6.95 12.83
N PRO A 101 -8.74 7.56 12.82
CA PRO A 101 -9.97 6.84 12.51
C PRO A 101 -9.86 6.06 11.20
N ALA A 102 -10.41 4.85 11.15
CA ALA A 102 -10.34 4.01 9.97
C ALA A 102 -10.99 4.68 8.75
N GLU A 103 -10.33 4.62 7.59
CA GLU A 103 -10.86 5.05 6.29
C GLU A 103 -10.84 3.85 5.33
N ILE A 104 -11.66 2.85 5.61
CA ILE A 104 -11.72 1.62 4.83
C ILE A 104 -12.61 1.83 3.60
N VAL A 105 -12.01 2.05 2.43
CA VAL A 105 -12.69 2.31 1.14
C VAL A 105 -12.73 1.03 0.29
N TYR A 106 -13.13 -0.07 0.90
CA TYR A 106 -13.32 -1.35 0.20
C TYR A 106 -14.68 -1.38 -0.53
N PRO A 107 -14.81 -1.94 -1.74
CA PRO A 107 -13.81 -2.70 -2.50
C PRO A 107 -12.89 -1.86 -3.39
N LYS A 108 -13.03 -0.54 -3.46
CA LYS A 108 -12.20 0.31 -4.34
C LYS A 108 -10.71 0.13 -4.07
N TYR A 109 -10.31 0.14 -2.81
CA TYR A 109 -8.94 -0.11 -2.37
C TYR A 109 -8.88 -1.42 -1.61
N PHE A 110 -7.96 -2.29 -2.04
CA PHE A 110 -7.79 -3.62 -1.51
C PHE A 110 -6.29 -3.95 -1.40
N HIS A 111 -5.94 -4.99 -0.65
CA HIS A 111 -4.55 -5.34 -0.35
C HIS A 111 -3.88 -6.07 -1.52
N LYS A 112 -3.92 -5.46 -2.71
CA LYS A 112 -3.15 -5.91 -3.86
C LYS A 112 -1.65 -5.82 -3.59
N ARG A 113 -0.82 -6.51 -4.38
CA ARG A 113 0.63 -6.32 -4.35
C ARG A 113 0.97 -4.85 -4.60
N GLY A 114 1.84 -4.28 -3.75
CA GLY A 114 2.20 -2.87 -3.79
C GLY A 114 1.23 -1.93 -3.04
N ALA A 115 0.14 -2.42 -2.45
CA ALA A 115 -0.72 -1.59 -1.61
C ALA A 115 0.05 -1.09 -0.37
N VAL A 116 -0.17 0.19 -0.02
CA VAL A 116 0.34 0.83 1.20
C VAL A 116 -0.81 0.97 2.18
N ALA A 117 -0.69 0.34 3.34
CA ALA A 117 -1.76 0.27 4.31
C ALA A 117 -1.27 0.57 5.73
N ALA A 118 -2.16 1.10 6.56
CA ALA A 118 -1.84 1.46 7.93
C ALA A 118 -1.89 0.24 8.86
N ALA A 119 -0.88 0.09 9.72
CA ALA A 119 -0.92 -0.87 10.80
C ALA A 119 -1.97 -0.48 11.86
N ARG A 120 -2.41 -1.42 12.67
CA ARG A 120 -3.32 -1.19 13.78
C ARG A 120 -3.27 -2.32 14.80
N GLU A 121 -3.75 -2.03 16.00
CA GLU A 121 -3.99 -3.01 17.03
C GLU A 121 -5.12 -4.00 16.67
N PRO A 122 -5.09 -5.23 17.20
CA PRO A 122 -6.14 -6.23 16.98
C PRO A 122 -7.54 -5.78 17.44
N ASP A 123 -8.60 -6.28 16.78
CA ASP A 123 -10.01 -5.93 17.07
C ASP A 123 -10.40 -6.08 18.55
N LYS A 124 -9.76 -7.00 19.30
CA LYS A 124 -10.03 -7.23 20.73
C LYS A 124 -9.75 -5.98 21.59
N VAL A 125 -8.73 -5.21 21.27
CA VAL A 125 -8.34 -4.00 22.00
C VAL A 125 -8.67 -2.73 21.22
N ASN A 126 -8.94 -2.85 19.92
CA ASN A 126 -9.25 -1.76 19.00
C ASN A 126 -10.46 -2.12 18.10
N PRO A 127 -11.66 -2.25 18.67
CA PRO A 127 -12.87 -2.64 17.91
C PRO A 127 -13.28 -1.60 16.86
N GLN A 128 -12.83 -0.36 16.99
CA GLN A 128 -13.07 0.71 16.02
C GLN A 128 -12.13 0.66 14.82
N ARG A 129 -11.14 -0.24 14.85
CA ARG A 129 -10.13 -0.42 13.80
C ARG A 129 -9.35 0.86 13.48
N ALA A 130 -9.19 1.75 14.47
CA ALA A 130 -8.37 2.93 14.32
C ALA A 130 -6.94 2.53 13.96
N SER A 131 -6.33 3.29 13.06
CA SER A 131 -4.99 3.01 12.55
C SER A 131 -3.92 3.61 13.46
N SER A 132 -2.74 3.00 13.46
CA SER A 132 -1.52 3.63 13.93
C SER A 132 -1.31 4.98 13.24
N ALA A 133 -0.83 5.97 14.00
CA ALA A 133 -0.52 7.28 13.45
C ALA A 133 0.69 7.25 12.51
N SER A 134 1.61 6.30 12.69
CA SER A 134 2.89 6.31 11.97
C SER A 134 3.27 4.99 11.33
N GLN A 135 2.84 3.85 11.90
CA GLN A 135 3.24 2.55 11.37
C GLN A 135 2.40 2.17 10.15
N PHE A 136 3.08 1.77 9.09
CA PHE A 136 2.47 1.32 7.86
C PHE A 136 3.22 0.13 7.27
N TYR A 137 2.58 -0.56 6.34
CA TYR A 137 3.19 -1.67 5.62
C TYR A 137 2.95 -1.58 4.12
N ILE A 138 3.88 -2.17 3.37
CA ILE A 138 3.76 -2.36 1.92
C ILE A 138 3.53 -3.84 1.66
N VAL A 139 2.48 -4.14 0.93
CA VAL A 139 2.08 -5.51 0.61
C VAL A 139 2.97 -6.09 -0.47
N TRP A 140 3.57 -7.26 -0.18
CA TRP A 140 4.09 -8.14 -1.22
C TRP A 140 3.04 -9.19 -1.59
N GLY A 141 2.61 -9.98 -0.62
CA GLY A 141 1.58 -11.00 -0.76
C GLY A 141 2.02 -12.21 -1.60
N ARG A 142 1.15 -13.22 -1.62
CA ARG A 142 1.30 -14.42 -2.44
C ARG A 142 0.12 -14.58 -3.38
N LYS A 143 0.25 -15.46 -4.39
CA LYS A 143 -0.86 -15.91 -5.21
C LYS A 143 -1.77 -16.85 -4.42
N HIS A 144 -3.04 -16.83 -4.72
CA HIS A 144 -4.06 -17.59 -4.00
C HIS A 144 -4.80 -18.54 -4.96
N SER A 145 -5.19 -19.71 -4.45
CA SER A 145 -6.12 -20.61 -5.16
C SER A 145 -7.57 -20.23 -4.87
N ASP A 146 -8.51 -20.70 -5.69
CA ASP A 146 -9.95 -20.50 -5.45
C ASP A 146 -10.38 -20.99 -4.07
N ALA A 147 -9.93 -22.18 -3.65
CA ALA A 147 -10.23 -22.72 -2.32
C ALA A 147 -9.71 -21.85 -1.18
N SER A 148 -8.52 -21.23 -1.34
CA SER A 148 -7.98 -20.27 -0.39
C SER A 148 -8.85 -19.01 -0.32
N LEU A 149 -9.24 -18.46 -1.49
CA LEU A 149 -10.08 -17.27 -1.57
C LEU A 149 -11.50 -17.52 -1.03
N ASP A 150 -12.06 -18.70 -1.20
CA ASP A 150 -13.35 -19.09 -0.60
C ASP A 150 -13.31 -19.05 0.94
N ASN A 151 -12.24 -19.54 1.54
CA ASN A 151 -12.05 -19.47 2.98
C ASN A 151 -11.85 -18.03 3.47
N ILE A 152 -11.07 -17.25 2.73
CA ILE A 152 -10.86 -15.84 3.04
C ILE A 152 -12.19 -15.06 2.93
N GLN A 153 -13.00 -15.29 1.90
CA GLN A 153 -14.32 -14.68 1.75
C GLN A 153 -15.23 -15.01 2.94
N LYS A 154 -15.27 -16.28 3.40
CA LYS A 154 -16.05 -16.65 4.59
C LYS A 154 -15.62 -15.86 5.83
N ASN A 155 -14.30 -15.71 6.05
CA ASN A 155 -13.78 -14.97 7.18
C ASN A 155 -14.05 -13.47 7.05
N MET A 156 -13.90 -12.88 5.85
CA MET A 156 -14.26 -11.50 5.56
C MET A 156 -15.73 -11.22 5.85
N THR A 157 -16.63 -12.07 5.35
CA THR A 157 -18.07 -11.96 5.61
C THR A 157 -18.37 -11.96 7.11
N LYS A 158 -17.74 -12.84 7.88
CA LYS A 158 -17.87 -12.89 9.34
C LYS A 158 -17.31 -11.63 10.02
N ALA A 159 -16.13 -11.17 9.62
CA ALA A 159 -15.45 -10.01 10.23
C ALA A 159 -16.12 -8.67 9.90
N THR A 160 -17.00 -8.64 8.90
CA THR A 160 -17.71 -7.43 8.43
C THR A 160 -19.23 -7.52 8.57
N ASP A 161 -19.75 -8.49 9.33
CA ASP A 161 -21.19 -8.74 9.49
C ASP A 161 -21.94 -8.82 8.14
N GLY A 162 -21.34 -9.48 7.16
CA GLY A 162 -21.92 -9.65 5.83
C GLY A 162 -21.79 -8.44 4.88
N LYS A 163 -21.16 -7.35 5.33
CA LYS A 163 -21.10 -6.09 4.55
C LYS A 163 -20.11 -6.12 3.40
N ALA A 164 -19.09 -6.98 3.45
CA ALA A 164 -18.04 -7.05 2.44
C ALA A 164 -18.05 -8.38 1.68
N THR A 165 -17.95 -8.27 0.37
CA THR A 165 -17.77 -9.38 -0.57
C THR A 165 -16.61 -9.08 -1.50
N MET A 166 -15.81 -10.09 -1.85
CA MET A 166 -14.71 -9.94 -2.80
C MET A 166 -15.25 -9.95 -4.24
N PRO A 167 -15.09 -8.86 -5.01
CA PRO A 167 -15.46 -8.82 -6.43
C PRO A 167 -14.69 -9.88 -7.24
N ALA A 168 -15.29 -10.36 -8.33
CA ALA A 168 -14.67 -11.36 -9.19
C ALA A 168 -13.32 -10.90 -9.75
N GLU A 169 -13.21 -9.63 -10.15
CA GLU A 169 -11.97 -9.04 -10.67
C GLU A 169 -10.83 -9.04 -9.63
N GLN A 170 -11.13 -8.77 -8.35
CA GLN A 170 -10.14 -8.86 -7.27
C GLN A 170 -9.72 -10.30 -7.03
N ARG A 171 -10.67 -11.24 -7.15
CA ARG A 171 -10.40 -12.66 -7.03
C ARG A 171 -9.40 -13.12 -8.08
N GLU A 172 -9.61 -12.73 -9.36
CA GLU A 172 -8.67 -13.02 -10.43
C GLU A 172 -7.32 -12.34 -10.20
N TYR A 173 -7.31 -11.08 -9.77
CA TYR A 173 -6.07 -10.38 -9.41
C TYR A 173 -5.25 -11.16 -8.37
N TYR A 174 -5.87 -11.64 -7.30
CA TYR A 174 -5.19 -12.40 -6.26
C TYR A 174 -4.67 -13.76 -6.72
N LYS A 175 -5.31 -14.36 -7.73
CA LYS A 175 -4.84 -15.60 -8.36
C LYS A 175 -3.63 -15.36 -9.27
N GLU A 176 -3.66 -14.30 -10.03
CA GLU A 176 -2.64 -14.01 -11.06
C GLU A 176 -1.43 -13.27 -10.51
N VAL A 177 -1.65 -12.24 -9.71
CA VAL A 177 -0.61 -11.33 -9.20
C VAL A 177 -0.27 -11.61 -7.75
N GLY A 178 -1.28 -11.80 -6.90
CA GLY A 178 -1.13 -11.99 -5.47
C GLY A 178 -1.50 -10.77 -4.65
N GLY A 179 -1.31 -10.89 -3.34
CA GLY A 179 -1.67 -9.88 -2.35
C GLY A 179 -2.04 -10.51 -1.01
N THR A 180 -2.72 -9.75 -0.15
CA THR A 180 -3.09 -10.19 1.20
C THR A 180 -4.59 -10.02 1.48
N PRO A 181 -5.46 -10.76 0.74
CA PRO A 181 -6.92 -10.57 0.77
C PRO A 181 -7.56 -10.78 2.15
N HIS A 182 -6.88 -11.44 3.07
CA HIS A 182 -7.37 -11.65 4.44
C HIS A 182 -7.41 -10.36 5.28
N LEU A 183 -6.75 -9.27 4.81
CA LEU A 183 -6.77 -7.95 5.44
C LEU A 183 -7.82 -7.02 4.83
N ASP A 184 -8.44 -7.40 3.71
CA ASP A 184 -9.42 -6.59 3.00
C ASP A 184 -10.64 -6.26 3.88
N ALA A 185 -11.16 -5.05 3.70
CA ALA A 185 -12.28 -4.50 4.48
C ALA A 185 -12.02 -4.40 6.01
N GLN A 186 -10.78 -4.58 6.45
CA GLN A 186 -10.42 -4.56 7.88
C GLN A 186 -9.29 -3.58 8.21
N TYR A 187 -8.51 -3.16 7.22
CA TYR A 187 -7.42 -2.20 7.36
C TYR A 187 -7.56 -1.09 6.33
N THR A 188 -7.08 0.10 6.66
CA THR A 188 -7.07 1.23 5.73
C THR A 188 -5.92 1.10 4.74
N VAL A 189 -6.26 0.94 3.46
CA VAL A 189 -5.33 1.06 2.35
C VAL A 189 -5.36 2.51 1.88
N PHE A 190 -4.25 3.23 2.03
CA PHE A 190 -4.20 4.69 1.79
C PHE A 190 -3.25 5.10 0.66
N GLY A 191 -2.62 4.12 -0.01
CA GLY A 191 -1.73 4.39 -1.13
C GLY A 191 -1.30 3.13 -1.87
N GLU A 192 -0.42 3.32 -2.83
CA GLU A 192 0.18 2.25 -3.61
C GLU A 192 1.60 2.59 -4.05
N VAL A 193 2.42 1.57 -4.27
CA VAL A 193 3.75 1.71 -4.86
C VAL A 193 3.60 1.96 -6.35
N LEU A 194 4.22 3.03 -6.85
CA LEU A 194 4.31 3.37 -8.28
C LEU A 194 5.59 2.82 -8.90
N GLU A 195 6.70 2.89 -8.16
CA GLU A 195 8.02 2.43 -8.59
C GLU A 195 8.77 1.83 -7.40
N GLY A 196 9.66 0.86 -7.64
CA GLY A 196 10.48 0.25 -6.60
C GLY A 196 9.90 -1.05 -6.02
N MET A 197 8.98 -1.75 -6.72
CA MET A 197 8.51 -3.06 -6.30
C MET A 197 9.63 -4.11 -6.25
N GLU A 198 10.67 -3.97 -7.05
CA GLU A 198 11.89 -4.78 -6.97
C GLU A 198 12.68 -4.54 -5.67
N VAL A 199 12.59 -3.31 -5.12
CA VAL A 199 13.17 -2.99 -3.81
C VAL A 199 12.34 -3.61 -2.69
N VAL A 200 11.00 -3.56 -2.80
CA VAL A 200 10.09 -4.26 -1.88
C VAL A 200 10.36 -5.77 -1.89
N ASP A 201 10.60 -6.35 -3.08
CA ASP A 201 10.95 -7.77 -3.22
C ASP A 201 12.28 -8.09 -2.52
N LYS A 202 13.30 -7.26 -2.73
CA LYS A 202 14.60 -7.41 -2.07
C LYS A 202 14.46 -7.36 -0.54
N ILE A 203 13.66 -6.43 -0.01
CA ILE A 203 13.46 -6.28 1.43
C ILE A 203 12.69 -7.48 2.00
N GLN A 204 11.63 -7.94 1.34
CA GLN A 204 10.79 -9.04 1.87
C GLN A 204 11.52 -10.40 1.88
N GLN A 205 12.69 -10.50 1.28
CA GLN A 205 13.51 -11.72 1.21
C GLN A 205 14.70 -11.70 2.18
N VAL A 206 14.92 -10.63 2.97
CA VAL A 206 16.03 -10.58 3.92
C VAL A 206 15.85 -11.61 5.03
N GLU A 207 16.95 -12.09 5.57
CA GLU A 207 16.94 -12.94 6.75
C GLU A 207 16.42 -12.16 7.96
N CYS A 208 15.48 -12.76 8.71
CA CYS A 208 14.87 -12.16 9.87
C CYS A 208 15.08 -13.04 11.12
N ASP A 209 15.03 -12.42 12.28
CA ASP A 209 15.03 -13.10 13.58
C ASP A 209 13.66 -13.71 13.92
N GLU A 210 13.55 -14.30 15.10
CA GLU A 210 12.32 -14.93 15.62
C GLU A 210 11.13 -13.96 15.81
N ASN A 211 11.38 -12.63 15.76
CA ASN A 211 10.37 -11.57 15.87
C ASN A 211 10.04 -10.93 14.51
N ASP A 212 10.39 -11.57 13.42
CA ASP A 212 10.24 -11.04 12.04
C ASP A 212 11.09 -9.76 11.79
N ARG A 213 12.06 -9.42 12.64
CA ARG A 213 12.96 -8.29 12.43
C ARG A 213 14.11 -8.70 11.51
N PRO A 214 14.45 -7.90 10.45
CA PRO A 214 15.65 -8.14 9.66
C PRO A 214 16.91 -8.22 10.53
N CYS A 215 17.71 -9.30 10.33
CA CYS A 215 19.00 -9.48 11.01
C CYS A 215 19.98 -8.35 10.66
N ASP A 216 19.99 -7.95 9.39
CA ASP A 216 20.68 -6.75 8.92
C ASP A 216 19.67 -5.62 8.75
N ASP A 217 19.92 -4.50 9.42
CA ASP A 217 18.99 -3.36 9.45
C ASP A 217 18.71 -2.80 8.04
N VAL A 218 17.45 -2.80 7.64
CA VAL A 218 16.96 -2.06 6.47
C VAL A 218 16.26 -0.79 6.96
N ARG A 219 16.75 0.38 6.51
CA ARG A 219 16.28 1.69 6.99
C ARG A 219 15.72 2.55 5.86
N ILE A 220 14.74 3.39 6.19
CA ILE A 220 14.41 4.58 5.41
C ILE A 220 15.49 5.62 5.72
N ILE A 221 16.32 5.95 4.73
CA ILE A 221 17.35 7.00 4.86
C ILE A 221 16.65 8.36 4.95
N ARG A 222 15.67 8.58 4.07
CA ARG A 222 14.87 9.79 4.01
C ARG A 222 13.55 9.53 3.30
N ALA A 223 12.49 10.22 3.75
CA ALA A 223 11.21 10.30 3.07
C ALA A 223 10.94 11.73 2.59
N THR A 224 10.60 11.92 1.30
CA THR A 224 10.42 13.23 0.69
C THR A 224 9.10 13.30 -0.07
N VAL A 225 8.30 14.34 0.16
CA VAL A 225 7.13 14.64 -0.66
C VAL A 225 7.62 15.22 -1.98
N ILE A 226 7.36 14.55 -3.10
CA ILE A 226 7.84 14.93 -4.44
C ILE A 226 6.73 15.50 -5.33
N ARG A 227 5.46 15.36 -4.88
CA ARG A 227 4.30 15.91 -5.56
C ARG A 227 3.15 16.24 -4.61
#